data_9f71b752d3be4392c5c5d9e149038da5
#
_entry.id   9f71b752d3be4392c5c5d9e149038da5
#
_cell.length_a   1.000
_cell.length_b   1.000
_cell.length_c   1.000
_cell.angle_alpha   90.00
_cell.angle_beta   90.00
_cell.angle_gamma   90.00
#
_symmetry.space_group_name_H-M   'P 1'
#
loop_
_entity.id
_entity.type
_entity.pdbx_description
1 polymer ?
#
loop_
_entity_poly.entity_id
_entity_poly.type
_entity_poly.pdbx_seq_one_letter_code
_entity_poly.pdbx_strand_id
1 'polypeptide(L)'
;MHTVEKTEDMLPMKGDGNQPFIEKIIKGDKKFVSISFVASSVDDLKKISQTEAFSDIEELTTPGGGFVSKGTDLDGFGVEVVFGIEELKNYSAETIPTNEGRVINRRNQMKRFLKGSSPRILRFAHCGLNAIDPLESFNWYHEHLGLLASDKLFLGDPKDPATPLQGIFSRLDKGAEPADHHTIFFLSAPMLSEGIPVMNHVSFEMFNIDDVFTGREMLEANKE
;
A
#
# COMPACT_ATOMS: atom_id res chain seq x y z
N MET A 1 12.22 8.49 -1.70
CA MET A 1 11.42 8.99 -0.55
C MET A 1 12.16 10.07 0.19
N HIS A 2 11.43 11.00 0.84
CA HIS A 2 11.98 12.11 1.59
C HIS A 2 11.54 12.00 3.06
N THR A 3 12.45 12.30 4.00
CA THR A 3 12.08 12.42 5.40
C THR A 3 11.21 13.67 5.59
N VAL A 4 10.09 13.54 6.31
CA VAL A 4 9.23 14.69 6.62
C VAL A 4 9.65 15.31 7.93
N GLU A 5 9.23 14.76 9.04
CA GLU A 5 9.54 15.25 10.37
C GLU A 5 10.06 14.08 11.21
N LYS A 6 11.29 14.18 11.68
CA LYS A 6 11.90 13.13 12.49
C LYS A 6 11.67 13.44 13.96
N THR A 7 11.08 12.48 14.67
CA THR A 7 11.08 12.48 16.15
C THR A 7 12.12 11.49 16.68
N GLU A 8 12.21 11.36 18.01
CA GLU A 8 13.11 10.37 18.63
C GLU A 8 12.74 8.92 18.27
N ASP A 9 11.43 8.66 18.13
CA ASP A 9 10.90 7.29 17.96
C ASP A 9 10.26 7.03 16.61
N MET A 10 10.11 8.03 15.75
CA MET A 10 9.38 7.90 14.48
C MET A 10 10.03 8.70 13.36
N LEU A 11 10.08 8.10 12.17
CA LEU A 11 10.55 8.70 10.93
C LEU A 11 9.46 8.54 9.85
N PRO A 12 8.59 9.54 9.64
CA PRO A 12 7.67 9.55 8.53
C PRO A 12 8.43 9.83 7.22
N MET A 13 8.13 9.03 6.21
CA MET A 13 8.71 9.15 4.86
C MET A 13 7.60 9.50 3.87
N LYS A 14 7.84 10.46 2.99
CA LYS A 14 6.91 10.83 1.93
C LYS A 14 7.47 10.52 0.55
N GLY A 15 6.57 10.34 -0.41
CA GLY A 15 6.87 10.37 -1.83
C GLY A 15 6.85 11.80 -2.39
N ASP A 16 6.80 11.89 -3.72
CA ASP A 16 6.63 13.14 -4.46
C ASP A 16 5.15 13.43 -4.80
N GLY A 17 4.22 12.61 -4.27
CA GLY A 17 2.78 12.79 -4.40
C GLY A 17 2.20 13.80 -3.40
N ASN A 18 0.86 13.85 -3.35
CA ASN A 18 0.11 14.75 -2.47
C ASN A 18 0.00 14.28 -1.02
N GLN A 19 0.36 13.03 -0.72
CA GLN A 19 0.27 12.48 0.63
C GLN A 19 1.35 13.07 1.53
N PRO A 20 1.02 13.50 2.77
CA PRO A 20 1.99 14.06 3.70
C PRO A 20 3.03 13.04 4.15
N PHE A 21 2.70 11.76 4.15
CA PHE A 21 3.62 10.61 4.29
C PHE A 21 2.99 9.38 3.65
N ILE A 22 3.83 8.41 3.29
CA ILE A 22 3.42 7.13 2.70
C ILE A 22 3.94 5.93 3.49
N GLU A 23 4.89 6.15 4.37
CA GLU A 23 5.48 5.15 5.23
C GLU A 23 5.91 5.78 6.56
N LYS A 24 5.77 5.03 7.65
CA LYS A 24 6.28 5.39 8.98
C LYS A 24 7.27 4.32 9.44
N ILE A 25 8.50 4.72 9.71
CA ILE A 25 9.47 3.85 10.36
C ILE A 25 9.44 4.17 11.85
N ILE A 26 9.15 3.17 12.67
CA ILE A 26 9.04 3.30 14.13
C ILE A 26 10.25 2.60 14.76
N LYS A 27 10.89 3.26 15.73
CA LYS A 27 12.01 2.69 16.46
C LYS A 27 11.55 1.48 17.28
N GLY A 28 12.23 0.36 17.12
CA GLY A 28 11.89 -0.89 17.83
C GLY A 28 12.36 -2.11 17.07
N ASP A 29 11.69 -3.23 17.31
CA ASP A 29 11.99 -4.49 16.64
C ASP A 29 11.71 -4.41 15.13
N LYS A 30 12.48 -5.19 14.37
CA LYS A 30 12.26 -5.31 12.91
C LYS A 30 11.00 -6.12 12.64
N LYS A 31 9.87 -5.44 12.46
CA LYS A 31 8.58 -6.06 12.13
C LYS A 31 7.70 -5.11 11.33
N PHE A 32 6.77 -5.67 10.58
CA PHE A 32 5.65 -4.91 10.05
C PHE A 32 4.71 -4.53 11.19
N VAL A 33 4.30 -3.27 11.27
CA VAL A 33 3.48 -2.77 12.37
C VAL A 33 2.02 -2.70 11.95
N SER A 34 1.72 -1.94 10.90
CA SER A 34 0.34 -1.72 10.45
C SER A 34 0.26 -1.29 8.99
N ILE A 35 -0.94 -1.46 8.41
CA ILE A 35 -1.36 -0.80 7.18
C ILE A 35 -2.52 0.13 7.51
N SER A 36 -2.55 1.32 6.85
CA SER A 36 -3.60 2.31 7.05
C SER A 36 -4.51 2.40 5.81
N PHE A 37 -5.82 2.38 6.03
CA PHE A 37 -6.85 2.58 5.02
C PHE A 37 -7.58 3.91 5.29
N VAL A 38 -7.85 4.68 4.23
CA VAL A 38 -8.58 5.94 4.36
C VAL A 38 -10.08 5.67 4.29
N ALA A 39 -10.80 6.05 5.34
CA ALA A 39 -12.27 5.99 5.36
C ALA A 39 -12.87 6.99 4.37
N SER A 40 -13.96 6.63 3.71
CA SER A 40 -14.66 7.50 2.76
C SER A 40 -15.37 8.67 3.45
N SER A 41 -15.72 8.50 4.71
CA SER A 41 -16.39 9.52 5.52
C SER A 41 -16.03 9.40 7.00
N VAL A 42 -16.29 10.46 7.77
CA VAL A 42 -16.17 10.42 9.24
C VAL A 42 -17.16 9.42 9.85
N ASP A 43 -18.31 9.21 9.20
CA ASP A 43 -19.31 8.26 9.70
C ASP A 43 -18.86 6.80 9.48
N ASP A 44 -18.09 6.51 8.43
CA ASP A 44 -17.50 5.20 8.25
C ASP A 44 -16.39 4.93 9.28
N LEU A 45 -15.57 5.95 9.61
CA LEU A 45 -14.63 5.83 10.71
C LEU A 45 -15.34 5.55 12.05
N LYS A 46 -16.46 6.24 12.33
CA LYS A 46 -17.25 5.99 13.54
C LYS A 46 -17.86 4.59 13.57
N LYS A 47 -18.40 4.11 12.43
CA LYS A 47 -18.95 2.76 12.35
C LYS A 47 -17.94 1.70 12.69
N ILE A 48 -16.73 1.79 12.12
CA ILE A 48 -15.69 0.79 12.37
C ILE A 48 -15.17 0.86 13.81
N SER A 49 -15.04 2.03 14.40
CA SER A 49 -14.62 2.18 15.81
C SER A 49 -15.61 1.64 16.82
N GLN A 50 -16.85 1.34 16.41
CA GLN A 50 -17.87 0.71 17.25
C GLN A 50 -17.85 -0.82 17.19
N THR A 51 -17.00 -1.40 16.33
CA THR A 51 -16.83 -2.85 16.25
C THR A 51 -15.81 -3.33 17.30
N GLU A 52 -15.93 -4.58 17.73
CA GLU A 52 -15.00 -5.17 18.71
C GLU A 52 -13.57 -5.30 18.19
N ALA A 53 -13.38 -5.30 16.86
CA ALA A 53 -12.08 -5.45 16.22
C ALA A 53 -11.24 -4.16 16.23
N PHE A 54 -11.84 -3.01 16.52
CA PHE A 54 -11.19 -1.71 16.43
C PHE A 54 -11.31 -0.89 17.71
N SER A 55 -10.35 0.01 17.94
CA SER A 55 -10.31 0.91 19.09
C SER A 55 -11.28 2.09 18.93
N ASP A 56 -11.46 2.82 20.01
CA ASP A 56 -12.01 4.19 19.97
C ASP A 56 -11.17 5.07 19.02
N ILE A 57 -11.79 6.14 18.54
CA ILE A 57 -11.15 7.11 17.65
C ILE A 57 -10.16 7.96 18.43
N GLU A 58 -8.96 8.08 17.92
CA GLU A 58 -7.88 8.93 18.44
C GLU A 58 -7.47 9.99 17.40
N GLU A 59 -6.88 11.09 17.86
CA GLU A 59 -6.24 12.06 16.98
C GLU A 59 -4.88 11.54 16.50
N LEU A 60 -4.59 11.75 15.20
CA LEU A 60 -3.28 11.45 14.64
C LEU A 60 -2.27 12.55 14.97
N THR A 61 -1.11 12.15 15.45
CA THR A 61 0.05 13.04 15.69
C THR A 61 1.05 13.06 14.53
N THR A 62 0.74 12.36 13.44
CA THR A 62 1.57 12.32 12.23
C THR A 62 1.34 13.54 11.33
N PRO A 63 2.24 13.85 10.39
CA PRO A 63 2.04 14.93 9.43
C PRO A 63 0.69 14.82 8.71
N GLY A 64 -0.01 15.95 8.58
CA GLY A 64 -1.37 16.00 8.02
C GLY A 64 -2.48 15.81 9.05
N GLY A 65 -2.18 15.41 10.29
CA GLY A 65 -3.17 15.23 11.35
C GLY A 65 -4.27 14.25 10.98
N GLY A 66 -5.49 14.51 11.44
CA GLY A 66 -6.66 13.65 11.23
C GLY A 66 -6.96 12.74 12.40
N PHE A 67 -7.71 11.68 12.13
CA PHE A 67 -8.23 10.76 13.15
C PHE A 67 -7.92 9.31 12.73
N VAL A 68 -7.79 8.42 13.70
CA VAL A 68 -7.52 7.00 13.49
C VAL A 68 -8.32 6.13 14.45
N SER A 69 -8.79 4.98 13.96
CA SER A 69 -9.21 3.83 14.76
C SER A 69 -8.30 2.67 14.40
N LYS A 70 -7.79 1.95 15.40
CA LYS A 70 -6.77 0.92 15.26
C LYS A 70 -7.34 -0.45 15.55
N GLY A 71 -7.05 -1.41 14.72
CA GLY A 71 -7.42 -2.81 14.89
C GLY A 71 -6.23 -3.73 14.73
N THR A 72 -6.50 -5.01 14.90
CA THR A 72 -5.52 -6.08 14.66
C THR A 72 -6.24 -7.19 13.90
N ASP A 73 -5.65 -7.64 12.80
CA ASP A 73 -6.23 -8.74 12.02
C ASP A 73 -5.98 -10.12 12.67
N LEU A 74 -6.45 -11.17 11.99
CA LEU A 74 -6.38 -12.55 12.50
C LEU A 74 -4.95 -13.08 12.66
N ASP A 75 -4.00 -12.52 11.93
CA ASP A 75 -2.59 -12.91 11.92
C ASP A 75 -1.72 -12.04 12.84
N GLY A 76 -2.32 -11.02 13.50
CA GLY A 76 -1.65 -10.13 14.43
C GLY A 76 -1.06 -8.88 13.78
N PHE A 77 -1.36 -8.59 12.51
CA PHE A 77 -0.96 -7.36 11.86
C PHE A 77 -1.87 -6.20 12.27
N GLY A 78 -1.28 -5.04 12.55
CA GLY A 78 -2.04 -3.83 12.82
C GLY A 78 -2.76 -3.32 11.57
N VAL A 79 -4.01 -2.90 11.76
CA VAL A 79 -4.84 -2.28 10.72
C VAL A 79 -5.33 -0.94 11.26
N GLU A 80 -5.05 0.12 10.54
CA GLU A 80 -5.49 1.47 10.90
C GLU A 80 -6.56 1.93 9.90
N VAL A 81 -7.64 2.50 10.39
CA VAL A 81 -8.60 3.23 9.55
C VAL A 81 -8.49 4.70 9.91
N VAL A 82 -8.17 5.54 8.92
CA VAL A 82 -7.86 6.94 9.11
C VAL A 82 -8.83 7.84 8.35
N PHE A 83 -9.05 9.05 8.85
CA PHE A 83 -9.88 10.06 8.18
C PHE A 83 -9.37 11.47 8.47
N GLY A 84 -9.50 12.36 7.47
CA GLY A 84 -9.20 13.79 7.64
C GLY A 84 -7.71 14.13 7.62
N ILE A 85 -6.86 13.25 7.08
CA ILE A 85 -5.44 13.58 6.84
C ILE A 85 -5.38 14.67 5.77
N GLU A 86 -4.75 15.81 6.09
CA GLU A 86 -4.63 16.95 5.17
C GLU A 86 -3.57 16.64 4.10
N GLU A 87 -4.00 16.66 2.84
CA GLU A 87 -3.10 16.50 1.70
C GLU A 87 -2.26 17.76 1.44
N LEU A 88 -1.12 17.60 0.78
CA LEU A 88 -0.21 18.68 0.42
C LEU A 88 -0.83 19.55 -0.70
N LYS A 89 -1.06 20.84 -0.42
CA LYS A 89 -1.77 21.79 -1.32
C LYS A 89 -1.03 22.13 -2.61
N ASN A 90 0.29 21.97 -2.63
CA ASN A 90 1.13 22.41 -3.76
C ASN A 90 1.60 21.24 -4.64
N TYR A 91 0.91 20.10 -4.57
CA TYR A 91 1.20 18.99 -5.45
C TYR A 91 0.74 19.32 -6.88
N SER A 92 1.68 19.30 -7.82
CA SER A 92 1.41 19.36 -9.25
C SER A 92 1.89 18.07 -9.89
N ALA A 93 0.95 17.25 -10.37
CA ALA A 93 1.30 16.11 -11.19
C ALA A 93 1.90 16.61 -12.52
N GLU A 94 3.21 16.48 -12.69
CA GLU A 94 3.81 16.66 -14.01
C GLU A 94 3.28 15.58 -14.95
N THR A 95 2.50 15.98 -15.93
CA THR A 95 2.18 15.09 -17.04
C THR A 95 3.41 14.94 -17.93
N ILE A 96 3.95 13.73 -18.00
CA ILE A 96 5.01 13.41 -18.95
C ILE A 96 4.33 13.12 -20.29
N PRO A 97 4.64 13.89 -21.35
CA PRO A 97 4.11 13.60 -22.67
C PRO A 97 4.55 12.21 -23.13
N THR A 98 3.61 11.32 -23.31
CA THR A 98 3.83 10.00 -23.89
C THR A 98 3.42 9.98 -25.35
N ASN A 99 4.02 9.09 -26.14
CA ASN A 99 3.55 8.84 -27.49
C ASN A 99 2.39 7.85 -27.42
N GLU A 100 1.19 8.29 -27.82
CA GLU A 100 0.01 7.46 -27.89
C GLU A 100 -0.50 7.37 -29.34
N GLY A 101 -0.61 6.15 -29.84
CA GLY A 101 -1.09 5.93 -31.19
C GLY A 101 -0.26 6.69 -32.24
N ARG A 102 -0.88 7.69 -32.88
CA ARG A 102 -0.24 8.52 -33.92
C ARG A 102 0.35 9.83 -33.37
N VAL A 103 0.21 10.11 -32.11
CA VAL A 103 0.72 11.35 -31.51
C VAL A 103 2.19 11.15 -31.14
N ILE A 104 3.06 11.94 -31.77
CA ILE A 104 4.51 11.90 -31.49
C ILE A 104 4.89 13.17 -30.72
N ASN A 105 5.21 13.01 -29.45
CA ASN A 105 5.60 14.09 -28.55
C ASN A 105 7.12 14.35 -28.51
N ARG A 106 7.91 13.70 -29.36
CA ARG A 106 9.35 13.92 -29.44
C ARG A 106 9.65 15.21 -30.21
N ARG A 107 10.36 16.11 -29.57
CA ARG A 107 10.82 17.38 -30.16
C ARG A 107 12.34 17.34 -30.32
N ASN A 108 12.86 16.51 -31.20
CA ASN A 108 14.30 16.40 -31.48
C ASN A 108 15.16 16.18 -30.24
N GLN A 109 14.58 15.63 -29.17
CA GLN A 109 15.26 15.32 -27.92
C GLN A 109 15.12 13.85 -27.62
N MET A 110 16.24 13.20 -27.30
CA MET A 110 16.23 11.86 -26.77
C MET A 110 16.00 11.96 -25.27
N LYS A 111 14.80 11.60 -24.78
CA LYS A 111 14.58 11.42 -23.34
C LYS A 111 15.36 10.21 -22.89
N ARG A 112 16.19 10.39 -21.90
CA ARG A 112 16.89 9.33 -21.19
C ARG A 112 16.69 9.59 -19.71
N PHE A 113 16.56 8.52 -18.90
CA PHE A 113 16.73 8.69 -17.46
C PHE A 113 18.14 9.21 -17.17
N LEU A 114 18.27 10.10 -16.21
CA LEU A 114 19.54 10.68 -15.83
C LEU A 114 20.22 9.73 -14.85
N LYS A 115 21.30 9.08 -15.29
CA LYS A 115 22.12 8.22 -14.44
C LYS A 115 22.58 8.98 -13.19
N GLY A 116 22.34 8.36 -12.01
CA GLY A 116 22.70 8.96 -10.71
C GLY A 116 21.68 9.96 -10.16
N SER A 117 20.54 10.18 -10.84
CA SER A 117 19.41 10.89 -10.24
C SER A 117 18.70 10.01 -9.20
N SER A 118 18.03 10.63 -8.24
CA SER A 118 17.15 9.90 -7.31
C SER A 118 15.83 9.55 -7.98
N PRO A 119 15.32 8.31 -7.82
CA PRO A 119 14.04 7.93 -8.36
C PRO A 119 12.91 8.65 -7.60
N ARG A 120 11.90 9.07 -8.32
CA ARG A 120 10.72 9.73 -7.75
C ARG A 120 9.64 8.70 -7.45
N ILE A 121 9.28 8.59 -6.20
CA ILE A 121 8.19 7.72 -5.72
C ILE A 121 6.93 8.57 -5.61
N LEU A 122 5.87 8.18 -6.32
CA LEU A 122 4.61 8.92 -6.33
C LEU A 122 3.81 8.66 -5.05
N ARG A 123 3.47 7.40 -4.81
CA ARG A 123 2.62 6.99 -3.69
C ARG A 123 2.91 5.54 -3.26
N PHE A 124 2.38 5.16 -2.12
CA PHE A 124 2.22 3.75 -1.76
C PHE A 124 1.21 3.11 -2.72
N ALA A 125 1.53 1.93 -3.24
CA ALA A 125 0.67 1.20 -4.17
C ALA A 125 -0.08 0.06 -3.50
N HIS A 126 0.65 -0.94 -2.98
CA HIS A 126 0.04 -2.08 -2.29
C HIS A 126 1.00 -2.74 -1.31
N CYS A 127 0.46 -3.57 -0.44
CA CYS A 127 1.25 -4.52 0.33
C CYS A 127 0.72 -5.95 0.19
N GLY A 128 1.58 -6.91 0.50
CA GLY A 128 1.23 -8.31 0.58
C GLY A 128 1.57 -8.89 1.95
N LEU A 129 0.68 -9.71 2.45
CA LEU A 129 0.83 -10.43 3.71
C LEU A 129 0.83 -11.94 3.46
N ASN A 130 1.73 -12.66 4.11
CA ASN A 130 1.62 -14.10 4.21
C ASN A 130 0.76 -14.39 5.44
N ALA A 131 -0.43 -14.94 5.23
CA ALA A 131 -1.46 -15.21 6.21
C ALA A 131 -1.53 -16.72 6.53
N ILE A 132 -1.91 -17.06 7.73
CA ILE A 132 -2.13 -18.48 8.11
C ILE A 132 -3.18 -19.10 7.19
N ASP A 133 -4.30 -18.44 7.03
CA ASP A 133 -5.36 -18.78 6.07
C ASP A 133 -5.73 -17.57 5.22
N PRO A 134 -5.35 -17.55 3.93
CA PRO A 134 -5.65 -16.43 3.04
C PRO A 134 -7.14 -16.13 2.88
N LEU A 135 -8.01 -17.15 2.98
CA LEU A 135 -9.46 -16.95 2.84
C LEU A 135 -10.05 -16.30 4.09
N GLU A 136 -9.68 -16.78 5.26
CA GLU A 136 -10.14 -16.20 6.53
C GLU A 136 -9.63 -14.77 6.70
N SER A 137 -8.37 -14.51 6.39
CA SER A 137 -7.83 -13.14 6.40
C SER A 137 -8.57 -12.24 5.43
N PHE A 138 -8.77 -12.65 4.16
CA PHE A 138 -9.58 -11.89 3.21
C PHE A 138 -11.00 -11.64 3.72
N ASN A 139 -11.68 -12.64 4.29
CA ASN A 139 -13.03 -12.50 4.82
C ASN A 139 -13.08 -11.46 5.93
N TRP A 140 -12.11 -11.45 6.83
CA TRP A 140 -12.01 -10.44 7.89
C TRP A 140 -11.92 -9.02 7.31
N TYR A 141 -11.03 -8.81 6.32
CA TYR A 141 -10.89 -7.50 5.65
C TYR A 141 -12.12 -7.15 4.80
N HIS A 142 -12.79 -8.13 4.19
CA HIS A 142 -14.06 -7.92 3.48
C HIS A 142 -15.16 -7.46 4.44
N GLU A 143 -15.30 -8.12 5.57
CA GLU A 143 -16.33 -7.81 6.58
C GLU A 143 -16.16 -6.42 7.19
N HIS A 144 -14.91 -6.06 7.56
CA HIS A 144 -14.64 -4.81 8.27
C HIS A 144 -14.39 -3.62 7.34
N LEU A 145 -13.75 -3.83 6.19
CA LEU A 145 -13.31 -2.76 5.30
C LEU A 145 -13.97 -2.79 3.91
N GLY A 146 -14.80 -3.78 3.62
CA GLY A 146 -15.51 -3.90 2.34
C GLY A 146 -14.59 -4.26 1.16
N LEU A 147 -13.45 -4.92 1.41
CA LEU A 147 -12.56 -5.32 0.31
C LEU A 147 -13.24 -6.33 -0.62
N LEU A 148 -12.97 -6.21 -1.91
CA LEU A 148 -13.44 -7.13 -2.95
C LEU A 148 -12.28 -7.97 -3.49
N ALA A 149 -12.50 -9.27 -3.67
CA ALA A 149 -11.51 -10.13 -4.34
C ALA A 149 -11.42 -9.75 -5.83
N SER A 150 -10.18 -9.56 -6.31
CA SER A 150 -9.87 -9.38 -7.73
C SER A 150 -9.49 -10.71 -8.36
N ASP A 151 -8.57 -11.43 -7.72
CA ASP A 151 -8.12 -12.74 -8.17
C ASP A 151 -7.93 -13.72 -7.00
N LYS A 152 -8.12 -15.00 -7.29
CA LYS A 152 -7.79 -16.12 -6.41
C LYS A 152 -6.76 -17.02 -7.08
N LEU A 153 -5.69 -17.32 -6.37
CA LEU A 153 -4.62 -18.21 -6.83
C LEU A 153 -4.80 -19.61 -6.26
N PHE A 154 -4.72 -20.62 -7.11
CA PHE A 154 -4.83 -22.02 -6.73
C PHE A 154 -3.60 -22.80 -7.19
N LEU A 155 -3.18 -23.78 -6.40
CA LEU A 155 -2.15 -24.75 -6.79
C LEU A 155 -2.78 -25.94 -7.49
N GLY A 156 -3.21 -25.76 -8.75
CA GLY A 156 -3.83 -26.79 -9.57
C GLY A 156 -5.13 -26.33 -10.23
N ASP A 157 -6.03 -27.27 -10.52
CA ASP A 157 -7.31 -26.96 -11.16
C ASP A 157 -8.27 -26.32 -10.13
N PRO A 158 -8.68 -25.06 -10.32
CA PRO A 158 -9.61 -24.38 -9.38
C PRO A 158 -11.00 -25.01 -9.35
N LYS A 159 -11.34 -25.88 -10.28
CA LYS A 159 -12.60 -26.63 -10.27
C LYS A 159 -12.57 -27.87 -9.38
N ASP A 160 -11.39 -28.34 -9.01
CA ASP A 160 -11.24 -29.41 -8.04
C ASP A 160 -11.30 -28.81 -6.62
N PRO A 161 -12.32 -29.17 -5.82
CA PRO A 161 -12.47 -28.63 -4.45
C PRO A 161 -11.33 -29.03 -3.51
N ALA A 162 -10.50 -30.01 -3.88
CA ALA A 162 -9.32 -30.38 -3.14
C ALA A 162 -8.09 -29.51 -3.46
N THR A 163 -8.17 -28.66 -4.49
CA THR A 163 -7.05 -27.79 -4.89
C THR A 163 -6.82 -26.71 -3.83
N PRO A 164 -5.61 -26.63 -3.24
CA PRO A 164 -5.31 -25.62 -2.24
C PRO A 164 -5.38 -24.20 -2.79
N LEU A 165 -6.03 -23.31 -2.05
CA LEU A 165 -5.97 -21.88 -2.28
C LEU A 165 -4.60 -21.35 -1.82
N GLN A 166 -3.84 -20.80 -2.74
CA GLN A 166 -2.54 -20.20 -2.44
C GLN A 166 -2.65 -18.75 -1.98
N GLY A 167 -3.63 -18.01 -2.48
CA GLY A 167 -3.82 -16.63 -2.08
C GLY A 167 -4.97 -15.91 -2.77
N ILE A 168 -5.24 -14.70 -2.28
CA ILE A 168 -6.29 -13.81 -2.76
C ILE A 168 -5.71 -12.41 -2.91
N PHE A 169 -5.88 -11.83 -4.11
CA PHE A 169 -5.64 -10.42 -4.39
C PHE A 169 -6.93 -9.65 -4.21
N SER A 170 -6.89 -8.54 -3.48
CA SER A 170 -8.07 -7.78 -3.13
C SER A 170 -7.88 -6.27 -3.29
N ARG A 171 -8.97 -5.59 -3.60
CA ARG A 171 -9.04 -4.15 -3.82
C ARG A 171 -10.11 -3.49 -2.96
N LEU A 172 -10.00 -2.17 -2.82
CA LEU A 172 -11.07 -1.36 -2.24
C LEU A 172 -12.29 -1.33 -3.18
N ASP A 173 -13.49 -1.38 -2.61
CA ASP A 173 -14.72 -1.12 -3.36
C ASP A 173 -14.89 0.39 -3.55
N LYS A 174 -14.69 0.85 -4.77
CA LYS A 174 -14.93 2.24 -5.19
C LYS A 174 -16.18 2.40 -6.06
N GLY A 175 -17.06 1.40 -6.06
CA GLY A 175 -18.26 1.40 -6.88
C GLY A 175 -17.92 1.49 -8.38
N ALA A 176 -18.37 2.57 -9.04
CA ALA A 176 -18.11 2.80 -10.46
C ALA A 176 -16.77 3.49 -10.76
N GLU A 177 -16.06 3.97 -9.76
CA GLU A 177 -14.76 4.62 -9.96
C GLU A 177 -13.65 3.57 -10.20
N PRO A 178 -12.67 3.88 -11.06
CA PRO A 178 -11.52 3.00 -11.23
C PRO A 178 -10.79 2.75 -9.91
N ALA A 179 -10.44 1.49 -9.67
CA ALA A 179 -9.62 1.07 -8.55
C ALA A 179 -8.39 0.33 -9.05
N ASP A 180 -7.33 0.31 -8.25
CA ASP A 180 -6.19 -0.56 -8.52
C ASP A 180 -6.63 -2.02 -8.56
N HIS A 181 -5.94 -2.86 -9.32
CA HIS A 181 -6.23 -4.30 -9.37
C HIS A 181 -6.21 -4.92 -7.98
N HIS A 182 -5.24 -4.54 -7.16
CA HIS A 182 -5.18 -4.90 -5.75
C HIS A 182 -4.51 -3.81 -4.92
N THR A 183 -4.99 -3.66 -3.70
CA THR A 183 -4.45 -2.77 -2.67
C THR A 183 -3.72 -3.58 -1.59
N ILE A 184 -4.23 -4.78 -1.31
CA ILE A 184 -3.64 -5.74 -0.40
C ILE A 184 -3.89 -7.15 -0.93
N PHE A 185 -2.98 -8.07 -0.66
CA PHE A 185 -3.18 -9.48 -0.95
C PHE A 185 -2.72 -10.35 0.21
N PHE A 186 -3.30 -11.54 0.29
CA PHE A 186 -3.03 -12.55 1.29
C PHE A 186 -2.52 -13.81 0.60
N LEU A 187 -1.30 -14.25 0.93
CA LEU A 187 -0.74 -15.51 0.44
C LEU A 187 -0.59 -16.48 1.60
N SER A 188 -0.59 -17.78 1.29
CA SER A 188 -0.50 -18.83 2.30
C SER A 188 0.87 -18.83 3.01
N ALA A 189 0.93 -18.48 4.29
CA ALA A 189 2.11 -18.60 5.13
C ALA A 189 2.58 -20.06 5.26
N PRO A 190 1.72 -21.07 5.41
CA PRO A 190 2.13 -22.47 5.35
C PRO A 190 2.90 -22.88 4.11
N MET A 191 2.62 -22.24 2.96
CA MET A 191 3.28 -22.54 1.70
C MET A 191 4.55 -21.72 1.45
N LEU A 192 4.64 -20.50 2.00
CA LEU A 192 5.65 -19.51 1.62
C LEU A 192 6.59 -19.09 2.76
N SER A 193 6.16 -19.21 4.01
CA SER A 193 6.91 -18.74 5.19
C SER A 193 6.82 -19.70 6.37
N GLU A 194 6.80 -21.00 6.09
CA GLU A 194 6.83 -22.08 7.12
C GLU A 194 5.73 -21.95 8.17
N GLY A 195 4.58 -21.37 7.78
CA GLY A 195 3.44 -21.12 8.67
C GLY A 195 3.59 -19.88 9.56
N ILE A 196 4.58 -19.03 9.31
CA ILE A 196 4.79 -17.81 10.07
C ILE A 196 4.15 -16.63 9.30
N PRO A 197 3.15 -15.91 9.88
CA PRO A 197 2.63 -14.71 9.29
C PRO A 197 3.71 -13.62 9.19
N VAL A 198 3.95 -13.13 7.98
CA VAL A 198 4.95 -12.09 7.75
C VAL A 198 4.48 -11.15 6.64
N MET A 199 4.95 -9.91 6.66
CA MET A 199 4.81 -9.05 5.49
C MET A 199 5.62 -9.63 4.33
N ASN A 200 4.97 -9.88 3.20
CA ASN A 200 5.60 -10.39 1.98
C ASN A 200 6.40 -9.27 1.31
N HIS A 201 5.73 -8.20 0.91
CA HIS A 201 6.37 -6.99 0.39
C HIS A 201 5.45 -5.78 0.46
N VAL A 202 6.04 -4.61 0.25
CA VAL A 202 5.36 -3.36 -0.07
C VAL A 202 5.78 -2.90 -1.46
N SER A 203 4.86 -2.25 -2.17
CA SER A 203 5.12 -1.65 -3.47
C SER A 203 4.81 -0.17 -3.47
N PHE A 204 5.62 0.56 -4.22
CA PHE A 204 5.44 1.98 -4.43
C PHE A 204 5.26 2.27 -5.90
N GLU A 205 4.31 3.13 -6.23
CA GLU A 205 4.15 3.64 -7.57
C GLU A 205 5.22 4.70 -7.86
N MET A 206 5.92 4.51 -8.97
CA MET A 206 6.91 5.45 -9.45
C MET A 206 6.25 6.47 -10.38
N PHE A 207 6.85 7.64 -10.51
CA PHE A 207 6.32 8.69 -11.37
C PHE A 207 6.25 8.28 -12.85
N ASN A 208 7.19 7.49 -13.29
CA ASN A 208 7.28 6.96 -14.66
C ASN A 208 8.28 5.81 -14.75
N ILE A 209 8.36 5.20 -15.94
CA ILE A 209 9.27 4.07 -16.19
C ILE A 209 10.75 4.46 -16.05
N ASP A 210 11.13 5.69 -16.35
CA ASP A 210 12.52 6.13 -16.20
C ASP A 210 12.92 6.16 -14.72
N ASP A 211 12.00 6.53 -13.83
CA ASP A 211 12.21 6.47 -12.36
C ASP A 211 12.36 5.03 -11.86
N VAL A 212 11.66 4.05 -12.47
CA VAL A 212 11.86 2.63 -12.16
C VAL A 212 13.28 2.18 -12.52
N PHE A 213 13.78 2.53 -13.71
CA PHE A 213 15.15 2.21 -14.11
C PHE A 213 16.19 2.92 -13.25
N THR A 214 15.96 4.18 -12.91
CA THR A 214 16.85 4.94 -12.00
C THR A 214 16.91 4.29 -10.62
N GLY A 215 15.77 3.86 -10.08
CA GLY A 215 15.68 3.14 -8.80
C GLY A 215 16.45 1.83 -8.82
N ARG A 216 16.27 1.04 -9.89
CA ARG A 216 17.03 -0.19 -10.09
C ARG A 216 18.55 0.06 -10.11
N GLU A 217 19.02 1.03 -10.91
CA GLU A 217 20.45 1.34 -10.96
C GLU A 217 21.02 1.77 -9.61
N MET A 218 20.24 2.54 -8.85
CA MET A 218 20.64 2.97 -7.50
C MET A 218 20.81 1.79 -6.55
N LEU A 219 19.84 0.84 -6.55
CA LEU A 219 19.91 -0.36 -5.71
C LEU A 219 21.08 -1.27 -6.13
N GLU A 220 21.27 -1.48 -7.44
CA GLU A 220 22.39 -2.27 -7.97
C GLU A 220 23.77 -1.64 -7.62
N ALA A 221 23.87 -0.31 -7.61
CA ALA A 221 25.10 0.39 -7.25
C ALA A 221 25.44 0.28 -5.77
N ASN A 222 24.42 0.28 -4.92
CA ASN A 222 24.59 0.17 -3.45
C ASN A 222 24.78 -1.28 -2.99
N LYS A 223 24.51 -2.26 -3.86
CA LYS A 223 24.65 -3.71 -3.59
C LYS A 223 24.10 -4.13 -2.21
N GLU A 224 22.95 -3.64 -1.89
CA GLU A 224 22.18 -4.07 -0.72
C GLU A 224 21.09 -5.06 -1.10
#